data_b447a6cb7a8588450133c4dd40ce6c7c
#
_entry.id   b447a6cb7a8588450133c4dd40ce6c7c
#
_cell.length_a   1.000
_cell.length_b   1.000
_cell.length_c   1.000
_cell.angle_alpha   90.00
_cell.angle_beta   90.00
_cell.angle_gamma   90.00
#
_symmetry.space_group_name_H-M   'P 1'
#
loop_
_entity.id
_entity.type
_entity.pdbx_description
1 polymer ?
#
loop_
_entity_poly.entity_id
_entity_poly.type
_entity_poly.pdbx_seq_one_letter_code
_entity_poly.pdbx_strand_id
1 'polypeptide(L)'
;MAEELFTPHNIIVTGGCGFIGSNFVHYVYNNHPDVHVTVLDALTYAGNLENIRGILGDRVEFVHGNICDAELLDKIVPGHDAIVHYAAESHNDNSIANPEPFLKTNVEGTFRLLEAARKYDVRYHHVSTDEVYGDLALDDPNKFTEETPYHPSSPYSSTKASSDLLVRAWHRTFGIRATISNCSNNYGPFQHVEKFIPRQITNILEGLRPKLYGNGENVRDWIHTDDHSTGVWTILTKGRLGETYLIGANGERNNITVLRDILTVMGQDPDAFDWVKDRPGHDRRYAIDSTKLQTELGWKPTHTDFQKGLEQTIKWYTDNRDWWEPAKAATEAKYKQQGQ
;
A
#
# COMPACT_ATOMS: atom_id res chain seq x y z
N MET A 1 14.11 28.63 8.08
CA MET A 1 13.44 28.42 9.37
C MET A 1 13.13 26.94 9.44
N ALA A 2 13.44 26.22 10.54
CA ALA A 2 13.00 24.85 10.70
C ALA A 2 11.46 24.88 10.68
N GLU A 3 10.84 24.11 9.78
CA GLU A 3 9.39 23.95 9.81
C GLU A 3 9.01 23.33 11.16
N GLU A 4 7.98 23.89 11.79
CA GLU A 4 7.47 23.41 13.06
C GLU A 4 6.96 21.97 12.86
N LEU A 5 7.40 21.05 13.74
CA LEU A 5 6.98 19.65 13.69
C LEU A 5 5.46 19.57 13.86
N PHE A 6 4.79 18.93 12.92
CA PHE A 6 3.36 18.70 13.02
C PHE A 6 3.07 17.57 14.01
N THR A 7 2.29 17.85 15.03
CA THR A 7 1.90 16.90 16.08
C THR A 7 0.38 16.66 16.00
N PRO A 8 -0.07 15.62 15.27
CA PRO A 8 -1.50 15.31 15.18
C PRO A 8 -2.00 14.64 16.47
N HIS A 9 -3.26 14.94 16.85
CA HIS A 9 -3.98 14.28 17.94
C HIS A 9 -5.19 13.49 17.44
N ASN A 10 -5.82 13.95 16.35
CA ASN A 10 -6.98 13.29 15.75
C ASN A 10 -6.76 13.12 14.26
N ILE A 11 -6.64 11.88 13.78
CA ILE A 11 -6.40 11.61 12.37
C ILE A 11 -7.50 10.73 11.76
N ILE A 12 -7.83 10.99 10.50
CA ILE A 12 -8.63 10.07 9.69
C ILE A 12 -7.67 9.20 8.87
N VAL A 13 -7.85 7.89 8.92
CA VAL A 13 -7.18 6.92 8.05
C VAL A 13 -8.21 6.31 7.11
N THR A 14 -8.19 6.69 5.84
CA THR A 14 -9.08 6.09 4.85
C THR A 14 -8.46 4.79 4.32
N GLY A 15 -9.28 3.76 4.09
CA GLY A 15 -8.76 2.45 3.70
C GLY A 15 -8.04 1.72 4.84
N GLY A 16 -8.32 2.10 6.10
CA GLY A 16 -7.66 1.54 7.28
C GLY A 16 -8.07 0.10 7.63
N CYS A 17 -9.04 -0.48 6.94
CA CYS A 17 -9.36 -1.92 7.01
C CYS A 17 -8.64 -2.73 5.92
N GLY A 18 -7.93 -2.09 4.99
CA GLY A 18 -7.08 -2.73 4.00
C GLY A 18 -5.72 -3.15 4.57
N PHE A 19 -4.90 -3.82 3.76
CA PHE A 19 -3.59 -4.34 4.16
C PHE A 19 -2.66 -3.26 4.75
N ILE A 20 -2.27 -2.27 3.95
CA ILE A 20 -1.27 -1.27 4.37
C ILE A 20 -1.87 -0.31 5.39
N GLY A 21 -3.13 0.11 5.18
CA GLY A 21 -3.83 1.03 6.09
C GLY A 21 -4.00 0.46 7.49
N SER A 22 -4.37 -0.83 7.64
CA SER A 22 -4.50 -1.45 8.96
C SER A 22 -3.17 -1.57 9.70
N ASN A 23 -2.07 -1.89 9.00
CA ASN A 23 -0.73 -1.89 9.60
C ASN A 23 -0.35 -0.48 10.10
N PHE A 24 -0.70 0.57 9.34
CA PHE A 24 -0.48 1.95 9.80
C PHE A 24 -1.34 2.29 11.02
N VAL A 25 -2.61 1.87 11.07
CA VAL A 25 -3.47 2.06 12.25
C VAL A 25 -2.88 1.36 13.47
N HIS A 26 -2.42 0.10 13.33
CA HIS A 26 -1.73 -0.62 14.40
C HIS A 26 -0.45 0.09 14.84
N TYR A 27 0.34 0.59 13.89
CA TYR A 27 1.56 1.35 14.20
C TYR A 27 1.24 2.59 15.04
N VAL A 28 0.25 3.39 14.64
CA VAL A 28 -0.17 4.58 15.40
C VAL A 28 -0.70 4.20 16.78
N TYR A 29 -1.57 3.19 16.86
CA TYR A 29 -2.13 2.70 18.11
C TYR A 29 -1.04 2.29 19.12
N ASN A 30 -0.02 1.57 18.66
CA ASN A 30 1.03 1.01 19.53
C ASN A 30 2.11 2.05 19.90
N ASN A 31 2.40 3.03 19.04
CA ASN A 31 3.55 3.91 19.23
C ASN A 31 3.17 5.36 19.55
N HIS A 32 1.91 5.78 19.35
CA HIS A 32 1.44 7.14 19.54
C HIS A 32 0.19 7.17 20.42
N PRO A 33 0.33 6.97 21.76
CA PRO A 33 -0.81 6.79 22.66
C PRO A 33 -1.72 8.01 22.79
N ASP A 34 -1.23 9.19 22.41
CA ASP A 34 -1.98 10.46 22.48
C ASP A 34 -2.76 10.75 21.18
N VAL A 35 -2.73 9.82 20.20
CA VAL A 35 -3.39 9.98 18.90
C VAL A 35 -4.66 9.15 18.82
N HIS A 36 -5.77 9.81 18.45
CA HIS A 36 -7.03 9.19 18.10
C HIS A 36 -7.10 8.96 16.59
N VAL A 37 -7.61 7.80 16.19
CA VAL A 37 -7.72 7.39 14.78
C VAL A 37 -9.18 7.10 14.43
N THR A 38 -9.72 7.83 13.47
CA THR A 38 -11.00 7.49 12.83
C THR A 38 -10.69 6.74 11.53
N VAL A 39 -11.03 5.46 11.46
CA VAL A 39 -10.88 4.65 10.26
C VAL A 39 -12.12 4.79 9.39
N LEU A 40 -11.97 5.34 8.19
CA LEU A 40 -13.03 5.39 7.17
C LEU A 40 -12.74 4.32 6.12
N ASP A 41 -13.63 3.33 6.00
CA ASP A 41 -13.48 2.24 5.02
C ASP A 41 -14.84 1.80 4.48
N ALA A 42 -14.89 1.52 3.18
CA ALA A 42 -16.09 1.05 2.49
C ALA A 42 -16.28 -0.48 2.59
N LEU A 43 -15.29 -1.21 3.17
CA LEU A 43 -15.25 -2.66 3.26
C LEU A 43 -15.54 -3.34 1.91
N THR A 44 -14.85 -2.87 0.85
CA THR A 44 -14.86 -3.52 -0.45
C THR A 44 -14.10 -4.85 -0.38
N TYR A 45 -13.82 -5.49 -1.51
CA TYR A 45 -13.28 -6.87 -1.53
C TYR A 45 -12.00 -7.11 -0.72
N ALA A 46 -11.15 -6.08 -0.55
CA ALA A 46 -9.88 -6.17 0.20
C ALA A 46 -9.95 -5.52 1.59
N GLY A 47 -11.03 -4.83 1.93
CA GLY A 47 -11.28 -4.26 3.26
C GLY A 47 -11.83 -5.32 4.22
N ASN A 48 -11.13 -5.56 5.33
CA ASN A 48 -11.56 -6.52 6.34
C ASN A 48 -11.51 -5.89 7.74
N LEU A 49 -12.68 -5.74 8.37
CA LEU A 49 -12.80 -5.14 9.71
C LEU A 49 -12.01 -5.95 10.78
N GLU A 50 -11.81 -7.25 10.55
CA GLU A 50 -11.00 -8.08 11.46
C GLU A 50 -9.56 -7.57 11.58
N ASN A 51 -9.04 -6.88 10.55
CA ASN A 51 -7.69 -6.31 10.58
C ASN A 51 -7.47 -5.31 11.72
N ILE A 52 -8.52 -4.65 12.18
CA ILE A 52 -8.45 -3.65 13.26
C ILE A 52 -9.35 -3.97 14.45
N ARG A 53 -10.12 -5.07 14.41
CA ARG A 53 -11.09 -5.42 15.46
C ARG A 53 -10.47 -5.44 16.86
N GLY A 54 -9.26 -5.97 17.01
CA GLY A 54 -8.57 -6.09 18.30
C GLY A 54 -8.11 -4.77 18.93
N ILE A 55 -8.17 -3.67 18.18
CA ILE A 55 -7.75 -2.34 18.64
C ILE A 55 -8.88 -1.29 18.59
N LEU A 56 -10.10 -1.71 18.20
CA LEU A 56 -11.28 -0.83 18.27
C LEU A 56 -11.61 -0.50 19.73
N GLY A 57 -11.91 0.77 20.00
CA GLY A 57 -12.23 1.26 21.35
C GLY A 57 -11.99 2.76 21.47
N ASP A 58 -11.53 3.20 22.64
CA ASP A 58 -11.46 4.62 23.00
C ASP A 58 -10.62 5.50 22.06
N ARG A 59 -9.63 4.90 21.39
CA ARG A 59 -8.70 5.65 20.53
C ARG A 59 -8.78 5.28 19.04
N VAL A 60 -9.49 4.21 18.70
CA VAL A 60 -9.68 3.79 17.30
C VAL A 60 -11.15 3.59 17.04
N GLU A 61 -11.73 4.43 16.22
CA GLU A 61 -13.12 4.37 15.80
C GLU A 61 -13.22 3.90 14.35
N PHE A 62 -14.29 3.18 14.05
CA PHE A 62 -14.58 2.73 12.68
C PHE A 62 -15.84 3.42 12.14
N VAL A 63 -15.71 4.01 10.96
CA VAL A 63 -16.80 4.57 10.17
C VAL A 63 -16.93 3.79 8.87
N HIS A 64 -18.04 3.08 8.69
CA HIS A 64 -18.36 2.43 7.42
C HIS A 64 -18.83 3.47 6.42
N GLY A 65 -18.10 3.68 5.34
CA GLY A 65 -18.48 4.65 4.33
C GLY A 65 -17.51 4.75 3.16
N ASN A 66 -17.97 5.44 2.12
CA ASN A 66 -17.20 5.63 0.89
C ASN A 66 -16.59 7.04 0.84
N ILE A 67 -15.32 7.14 0.45
CA ILE A 67 -14.62 8.42 0.29
C ILE A 67 -15.23 9.34 -0.78
N CYS A 68 -16.07 8.81 -1.69
CA CYS A 68 -16.83 9.61 -2.66
C CYS A 68 -18.07 10.28 -2.06
N ASP A 69 -18.47 9.94 -0.84
CA ASP A 69 -19.64 10.51 -0.17
C ASP A 69 -19.28 11.84 0.52
N ALA A 70 -19.57 12.95 -0.18
CA ALA A 70 -19.26 14.28 0.31
C ALA A 70 -20.04 14.64 1.60
N GLU A 71 -21.27 14.16 1.76
CA GLU A 71 -22.07 14.44 2.96
C GLU A 71 -21.51 13.70 4.19
N LEU A 72 -20.99 12.49 3.98
CA LEU A 72 -20.29 11.75 5.04
C LEU A 72 -19.00 12.47 5.42
N LEU A 73 -18.19 12.88 4.43
CA LEU A 73 -16.93 13.63 4.68
C LEU A 73 -17.20 14.94 5.44
N ASP A 74 -18.27 15.66 5.11
CA ASP A 74 -18.69 16.87 5.83
C ASP A 74 -19.05 16.62 7.31
N LYS A 75 -19.42 15.40 7.66
CA LYS A 75 -19.75 15.02 9.04
C LYS A 75 -18.52 14.57 9.84
N ILE A 76 -17.58 13.86 9.19
CA ILE A 76 -16.49 13.22 9.91
C ILE A 76 -15.18 14.00 9.88
N VAL A 77 -14.91 14.84 8.85
CA VAL A 77 -13.63 15.56 8.73
C VAL A 77 -13.48 16.71 9.75
N PRO A 78 -14.54 17.45 10.11
CA PRO A 78 -14.41 18.51 11.13
C PRO A 78 -13.82 18.01 12.43
N GLY A 79 -12.86 18.75 12.98
CA GLY A 79 -12.21 18.44 14.27
C GLY A 79 -11.03 17.46 14.18
N HIS A 80 -10.69 16.99 12.97
CA HIS A 80 -9.47 16.23 12.77
C HIS A 80 -8.30 17.12 12.34
N ASP A 81 -7.08 16.68 12.68
CA ASP A 81 -5.85 17.40 12.36
C ASP A 81 -5.29 16.99 11.00
N ALA A 82 -5.51 15.71 10.62
CA ALA A 82 -4.99 15.14 9.38
C ALA A 82 -5.88 14.05 8.79
N ILE A 83 -5.77 13.91 7.45
CA ILE A 83 -6.24 12.76 6.68
C ILE A 83 -5.02 12.02 6.14
N VAL A 84 -4.91 10.71 6.41
CA VAL A 84 -3.93 9.81 5.80
C VAL A 84 -4.69 8.90 4.85
N HIS A 85 -4.45 9.07 3.56
CA HIS A 85 -5.30 8.48 2.52
C HIS A 85 -4.68 7.20 1.94
N TYR A 86 -5.18 6.04 2.40
CA TYR A 86 -4.83 4.71 1.87
C TYR A 86 -5.93 4.10 0.99
N ALA A 87 -7.17 4.60 1.07
CA ALA A 87 -8.27 4.00 0.31
C ALA A 87 -8.00 4.07 -1.20
N ALA A 88 -7.96 2.92 -1.85
CA ALA A 88 -7.74 2.80 -3.28
C ALA A 88 -8.22 1.44 -3.80
N GLU A 89 -8.66 1.39 -5.05
CA GLU A 89 -8.64 0.16 -5.82
C GLU A 89 -7.20 -0.09 -6.28
N SER A 90 -6.63 -1.29 -6.04
CA SER A 90 -5.18 -1.51 -6.14
C SER A 90 -4.73 -2.78 -6.85
N HIS A 91 -5.62 -3.59 -7.41
CA HIS A 91 -5.25 -4.84 -8.07
C HIS A 91 -5.19 -4.67 -9.60
N ASN A 92 -3.98 -4.80 -10.18
CA ASN A 92 -3.75 -4.57 -11.61
C ASN A 92 -4.67 -5.40 -12.51
N ASP A 93 -4.81 -6.71 -12.27
CA ASP A 93 -5.64 -7.58 -13.11
C ASP A 93 -7.13 -7.15 -13.05
N ASN A 94 -7.60 -6.69 -11.89
CA ASN A 94 -8.95 -6.12 -11.76
C ASN A 94 -9.09 -4.83 -12.57
N SER A 95 -8.04 -3.97 -12.60
CA SER A 95 -8.07 -2.72 -13.36
C SER A 95 -8.12 -2.95 -14.87
N ILE A 96 -7.49 -4.02 -15.35
CA ILE A 96 -7.54 -4.43 -16.76
C ILE A 96 -8.92 -4.99 -17.11
N ALA A 97 -9.51 -5.78 -16.22
CA ALA A 97 -10.82 -6.37 -16.43
C ALA A 97 -11.98 -5.36 -16.34
N ASN A 98 -11.89 -4.41 -15.39
CA ASN A 98 -12.91 -3.36 -15.19
C ASN A 98 -12.26 -2.10 -14.58
N PRO A 99 -11.91 -1.08 -15.38
CA PRO A 99 -11.22 0.13 -14.92
C PRO A 99 -12.13 1.15 -14.20
N GLU A 100 -13.45 1.08 -14.37
CA GLU A 100 -14.39 2.10 -13.84
C GLU A 100 -14.30 2.29 -12.32
N PRO A 101 -14.27 1.25 -11.46
CA PRO A 101 -14.10 1.41 -10.02
C PRO A 101 -12.80 2.14 -9.63
N PHE A 102 -11.74 1.97 -10.43
CA PHE A 102 -10.45 2.63 -10.19
C PHE A 102 -10.53 4.14 -10.44
N LEU A 103 -11.21 4.57 -11.51
CA LEU A 103 -11.48 5.99 -11.76
C LEU A 103 -12.30 6.59 -10.63
N LYS A 104 -13.35 5.91 -10.21
CA LYS A 104 -14.25 6.39 -9.16
C LYS A 104 -13.52 6.50 -7.83
N THR A 105 -12.88 5.43 -7.38
CA THR A 105 -12.23 5.42 -6.06
C THR A 105 -10.96 6.27 -6.06
N ASN A 106 -10.04 6.02 -7.01
CA ASN A 106 -8.70 6.63 -6.94
C ASN A 106 -8.72 8.10 -7.38
N VAL A 107 -9.56 8.49 -8.34
CA VAL A 107 -9.59 9.85 -8.86
C VAL A 107 -10.69 10.68 -8.21
N GLU A 108 -11.96 10.26 -8.33
CA GLU A 108 -13.07 10.99 -7.73
C GLU A 108 -12.98 10.99 -6.20
N GLY A 109 -12.69 9.85 -5.57
CA GLY A 109 -12.53 9.74 -4.11
C GLY A 109 -11.43 10.66 -3.60
N THR A 110 -10.26 10.69 -4.26
CA THR A 110 -9.17 11.63 -3.92
C THR A 110 -9.64 13.09 -4.05
N PHE A 111 -10.34 13.43 -5.15
CA PHE A 111 -10.91 14.78 -5.33
C PHE A 111 -11.83 15.16 -4.15
N ARG A 112 -12.73 14.27 -3.72
CA ARG A 112 -13.64 14.56 -2.60
C ARG A 112 -12.91 14.81 -1.28
N LEU A 113 -11.88 14.00 -1.01
CA LEU A 113 -11.03 14.18 0.18
C LEU A 113 -10.23 15.49 0.13
N LEU A 114 -9.72 15.87 -1.04
CA LEU A 114 -9.01 17.15 -1.21
C LEU A 114 -9.93 18.37 -0.99
N GLU A 115 -11.17 18.30 -1.46
CA GLU A 115 -12.16 19.37 -1.20
C GLU A 115 -12.54 19.43 0.30
N ALA A 116 -12.67 18.27 0.97
CA ALA A 116 -12.89 18.24 2.40
C ALA A 116 -11.68 18.80 3.19
N ALA A 117 -10.45 18.39 2.82
CA ALA A 117 -9.22 18.90 3.44
C ALA A 117 -9.10 20.42 3.27
N ARG A 118 -9.44 20.95 2.08
CA ARG A 118 -9.47 22.40 1.80
C ARG A 118 -10.53 23.11 2.63
N LYS A 119 -11.74 22.56 2.70
CA LYS A 119 -12.89 23.17 3.40
C LYS A 119 -12.66 23.32 4.90
N TYR A 120 -12.03 22.31 5.51
CA TYR A 120 -11.85 22.22 6.97
C TYR A 120 -10.41 22.50 7.42
N ASP A 121 -9.53 22.91 6.51
CA ASP A 121 -8.10 23.19 6.77
C ASP A 121 -7.38 22.03 7.45
N VAL A 122 -7.57 20.82 6.98
CA VAL A 122 -6.98 19.58 7.52
C VAL A 122 -5.72 19.23 6.72
N ARG A 123 -4.63 18.82 7.41
CA ARG A 123 -3.42 18.32 6.74
C ARG A 123 -3.75 17.03 5.98
N TYR A 124 -3.17 16.84 4.80
CA TYR A 124 -3.47 15.72 3.93
C TYR A 124 -2.20 14.98 3.53
N HIS A 125 -2.14 13.67 3.80
CA HIS A 125 -1.08 12.81 3.31
C HIS A 125 -1.65 11.79 2.32
N HIS A 126 -1.12 11.81 1.09
CA HIS A 126 -1.52 10.90 0.02
C HIS A 126 -0.55 9.74 -0.10
N VAL A 127 -1.03 8.51 0.07
CA VAL A 127 -0.24 7.30 -0.14
C VAL A 127 -0.44 6.82 -1.57
N SER A 128 0.64 6.80 -2.35
CA SER A 128 0.68 6.38 -3.74
C SER A 128 1.66 5.21 -3.93
N THR A 129 2.06 4.95 -5.16
CA THR A 129 2.83 3.78 -5.58
C THR A 129 3.96 4.16 -6.53
N ASP A 130 5.03 3.38 -6.58
CA ASP A 130 6.09 3.47 -7.57
C ASP A 130 5.63 3.15 -8.99
N GLU A 131 4.53 2.44 -9.15
CA GLU A 131 3.95 2.10 -10.46
C GLU A 131 3.55 3.32 -11.29
N VAL A 132 3.45 4.51 -10.68
CA VAL A 132 3.20 5.77 -11.42
C VAL A 132 4.37 6.18 -12.31
N TYR A 133 5.59 5.71 -12.01
CA TYR A 133 6.80 6.02 -12.77
C TYR A 133 6.97 5.11 -14.00
N GLY A 134 6.25 4.00 -14.06
CA GLY A 134 6.33 3.04 -15.17
C GLY A 134 7.29 1.90 -14.90
N ASP A 135 8.02 1.48 -15.92
CA ASP A 135 8.85 0.26 -15.96
C ASP A 135 10.32 0.61 -16.22
N LEU A 136 11.22 -0.09 -15.54
CA LEU A 136 12.66 -0.07 -15.81
C LEU A 136 13.07 -1.35 -16.55
N ALA A 137 14.09 -1.25 -17.41
CA ALA A 137 14.72 -2.44 -17.96
C ALA A 137 15.43 -3.24 -16.84
N LEU A 138 15.55 -4.56 -17.01
CA LEU A 138 16.19 -5.42 -16.00
C LEU A 138 17.65 -5.07 -15.75
N ASP A 139 18.34 -4.56 -16.77
CA ASP A 139 19.75 -4.16 -16.76
C ASP A 139 19.98 -2.65 -16.56
N ASP A 140 18.90 -1.87 -16.38
CA ASP A 140 19.00 -0.44 -16.09
C ASP A 140 19.58 -0.24 -14.67
N PRO A 141 20.70 0.48 -14.49
CA PRO A 141 21.25 0.74 -13.17
C PRO A 141 20.49 1.82 -12.38
N ASN A 142 19.57 2.55 -13.02
CA ASN A 142 18.85 3.65 -12.40
C ASN A 142 17.72 3.16 -11.50
N LYS A 143 17.30 4.07 -10.61
CA LYS A 143 16.12 3.92 -9.75
C LYS A 143 15.19 5.10 -9.97
N PHE A 144 13.91 4.92 -9.64
CA PHE A 144 12.98 6.03 -9.59
C PHE A 144 13.34 6.99 -8.46
N THR A 145 13.28 8.27 -8.76
CA THR A 145 13.44 9.38 -7.83
C THR A 145 12.20 10.26 -7.89
N GLU A 146 12.08 11.24 -7.00
CA GLU A 146 10.97 12.20 -7.01
C GLU A 146 10.93 13.07 -8.29
N GLU A 147 12.06 13.15 -9.01
CA GLU A 147 12.19 13.87 -10.29
C GLU A 147 11.84 13.01 -11.51
N THR A 148 11.66 11.70 -11.33
CA THR A 148 11.30 10.80 -12.44
C THR A 148 9.93 11.15 -12.99
N PRO A 149 9.79 11.37 -14.32
CA PRO A 149 8.49 11.65 -14.92
C PRO A 149 7.53 10.46 -14.76
N TYR A 150 6.24 10.75 -14.57
CA TYR A 150 5.21 9.73 -14.53
C TYR A 150 4.99 9.11 -15.91
N HIS A 151 5.04 7.78 -15.98
CA HIS A 151 4.84 7.00 -17.19
C HIS A 151 4.06 5.70 -16.90
N PRO A 152 2.85 5.79 -16.31
CA PRO A 152 2.10 4.63 -15.84
C PRO A 152 1.72 3.68 -16.99
N SER A 153 1.78 2.36 -16.74
CA SER A 153 1.58 1.30 -17.73
C SER A 153 0.21 0.61 -17.65
N SER A 154 -0.56 0.83 -16.59
CA SER A 154 -1.84 0.15 -16.35
C SER A 154 -2.96 1.15 -16.01
N PRO A 155 -4.26 0.75 -16.12
CA PRO A 155 -5.37 1.58 -15.63
C PRO A 155 -5.23 1.93 -14.14
N TYR A 156 -4.78 1.00 -13.30
CA TYR A 156 -4.50 1.26 -11.90
C TYR A 156 -3.44 2.36 -11.73
N SER A 157 -2.24 2.16 -12.27
CA SER A 157 -1.14 3.13 -12.12
C SER A 157 -1.48 4.49 -12.73
N SER A 158 -2.26 4.52 -13.82
CA SER A 158 -2.75 5.77 -14.44
C SER A 158 -3.70 6.52 -13.51
N THR A 159 -4.60 5.83 -12.80
CA THR A 159 -5.49 6.48 -11.82
C THR A 159 -4.74 6.96 -10.59
N LYS A 160 -3.70 6.26 -10.14
CA LYS A 160 -2.82 6.71 -9.06
C LYS A 160 -1.99 7.93 -9.47
N ALA A 161 -1.40 7.93 -10.67
CA ALA A 161 -0.71 9.11 -11.21
C ALA A 161 -1.66 10.32 -11.31
N SER A 162 -2.91 10.10 -11.73
CA SER A 162 -3.93 11.16 -11.79
C SER A 162 -4.23 11.72 -10.40
N SER A 163 -4.36 10.88 -9.37
CA SER A 163 -4.58 11.35 -8.01
C SER A 163 -3.39 12.12 -7.44
N ASP A 164 -2.15 11.69 -7.70
CA ASP A 164 -0.95 12.44 -7.32
C ASP A 164 -0.93 13.85 -7.95
N LEU A 165 -1.30 13.94 -9.23
CA LEU A 165 -1.40 15.23 -9.95
C LEU A 165 -2.51 16.12 -9.37
N LEU A 166 -3.64 15.57 -8.94
CA LEU A 166 -4.68 16.32 -8.24
C LEU A 166 -4.15 16.88 -6.92
N VAL A 167 -3.45 16.08 -6.10
CA VAL A 167 -2.87 16.56 -4.84
C VAL A 167 -1.90 17.72 -5.08
N ARG A 168 -1.00 17.59 -6.04
CA ARG A 168 -0.05 18.66 -6.41
C ARG A 168 -0.78 19.93 -6.89
N ALA A 169 -1.83 19.78 -7.71
CA ALA A 169 -2.62 20.90 -8.21
C ALA A 169 -3.38 21.62 -7.08
N TRP A 170 -3.99 20.88 -6.14
CA TRP A 170 -4.69 21.43 -4.99
C TRP A 170 -3.74 22.15 -4.01
N HIS A 171 -2.58 21.57 -3.76
CA HIS A 171 -1.54 22.27 -2.99
C HIS A 171 -1.15 23.59 -3.66
N ARG A 172 -0.79 23.56 -4.94
CA ARG A 172 -0.31 24.75 -5.67
C ARG A 172 -1.38 25.82 -5.83
N THR A 173 -2.62 25.43 -6.11
CA THR A 173 -3.71 26.36 -6.45
C THR A 173 -4.42 26.89 -5.22
N PHE A 174 -4.67 26.03 -4.25
CA PHE A 174 -5.51 26.34 -3.09
C PHE A 174 -4.74 26.35 -1.77
N GLY A 175 -3.45 26.03 -1.77
CA GLY A 175 -2.59 26.05 -0.58
C GLY A 175 -2.90 24.97 0.45
N ILE A 176 -3.54 23.83 0.06
CA ILE A 176 -3.78 22.76 1.02
C ILE A 176 -2.45 22.24 1.58
N ARG A 177 -2.46 21.86 2.85
CA ARG A 177 -1.29 21.34 3.54
C ARG A 177 -1.08 19.85 3.21
N ALA A 178 -0.56 19.57 2.02
CA ALA A 178 -0.45 18.21 1.51
C ALA A 178 0.99 17.71 1.38
N THR A 179 1.18 16.40 1.55
CA THR A 179 2.39 15.64 1.21
C THR A 179 2.00 14.36 0.47
N ILE A 180 2.91 13.82 -0.36
CA ILE A 180 2.72 12.57 -1.11
C ILE A 180 3.82 11.59 -0.75
N SER A 181 3.48 10.32 -0.65
CA SER A 181 4.47 9.23 -0.66
C SER A 181 4.21 8.25 -1.81
N ASN A 182 5.26 7.87 -2.54
CA ASN A 182 5.22 6.76 -3.50
C ASN A 182 6.05 5.61 -2.91
N CYS A 183 5.41 4.47 -2.68
CA CYS A 183 6.08 3.35 -2.02
C CYS A 183 6.35 2.18 -2.96
N SER A 184 7.37 1.39 -2.63
CA SER A 184 7.65 0.10 -3.23
C SER A 184 6.67 -1.00 -2.78
N ASN A 185 6.88 -2.23 -3.26
CA ASN A 185 5.98 -3.36 -2.98
C ASN A 185 6.00 -3.75 -1.49
N ASN A 186 4.89 -3.54 -0.82
CA ASN A 186 4.74 -3.90 0.59
C ASN A 186 4.50 -5.41 0.78
N TYR A 187 5.06 -5.98 1.85
CA TYR A 187 4.75 -7.32 2.34
C TYR A 187 4.63 -7.32 3.88
N GLY A 188 3.90 -8.29 4.43
CA GLY A 188 3.68 -8.40 5.87
C GLY A 188 2.30 -8.92 6.23
N PRO A 189 1.89 -8.78 7.51
CA PRO A 189 0.57 -9.18 8.02
C PRO A 189 -0.60 -8.51 7.30
N PHE A 190 -1.76 -9.20 7.25
CA PHE A 190 -3.02 -8.70 6.67
C PHE A 190 -3.03 -8.46 5.14
N GLN A 191 -2.00 -8.87 4.40
CA GLN A 191 -2.01 -8.76 2.94
C GLN A 191 -2.98 -9.77 2.33
N HIS A 192 -3.90 -9.29 1.46
CA HIS A 192 -4.92 -10.13 0.85
C HIS A 192 -4.31 -11.29 0.05
N VAL A 193 -4.93 -12.47 0.15
CA VAL A 193 -4.44 -13.75 -0.42
C VAL A 193 -4.33 -13.79 -1.95
N GLU A 194 -4.83 -12.79 -2.66
CA GLU A 194 -4.62 -12.65 -4.10
C GLU A 194 -3.21 -12.14 -4.47
N LYS A 195 -2.52 -11.48 -3.52
CA LYS A 195 -1.20 -10.90 -3.78
C LYS A 195 -0.12 -11.98 -3.78
N PHE A 196 1.00 -11.69 -4.46
CA PHE A 196 2.03 -12.69 -4.77
C PHE A 196 2.52 -13.48 -3.55
N ILE A 197 3.10 -12.82 -2.54
CA ILE A 197 3.66 -13.50 -1.36
C ILE A 197 2.58 -14.29 -0.59
N PRO A 198 1.44 -13.71 -0.16
CA PRO A 198 0.45 -14.46 0.59
C PRO A 198 -0.20 -15.58 -0.21
N ARG A 199 -0.39 -15.42 -1.54
CA ARG A 199 -0.94 -16.48 -2.37
C ARG A 199 -0.05 -17.73 -2.34
N GLN A 200 1.27 -17.53 -2.48
CA GLN A 200 2.20 -18.67 -2.48
C GLN A 200 2.26 -19.34 -1.10
N ILE A 201 2.33 -18.55 -0.02
CA ILE A 201 2.30 -19.07 1.35
C ILE A 201 1.03 -19.90 1.59
N THR A 202 -0.13 -19.34 1.29
CA THR A 202 -1.42 -20.02 1.54
C THR A 202 -1.64 -21.21 0.61
N ASN A 203 -1.11 -21.21 -0.62
CA ASN A 203 -1.07 -22.39 -1.47
C ASN A 203 -0.31 -23.54 -0.79
N ILE A 204 0.88 -23.27 -0.30
CA ILE A 204 1.71 -24.31 0.37
C ILE A 204 1.00 -24.82 1.63
N LEU A 205 0.40 -23.94 2.45
CA LEU A 205 -0.35 -24.33 3.64
C LEU A 205 -1.57 -25.22 3.34
N GLU A 206 -2.15 -25.11 2.14
CA GLU A 206 -3.25 -25.97 1.65
C GLU A 206 -2.78 -27.19 0.85
N GLY A 207 -1.45 -27.41 0.73
CA GLY A 207 -0.90 -28.49 -0.09
C GLY A 207 -1.04 -28.27 -1.60
N LEU A 208 -1.31 -27.02 -2.03
CA LEU A 208 -1.36 -26.64 -3.43
C LEU A 208 0.03 -26.22 -3.91
N ARG A 209 0.32 -26.45 -5.20
CA ARG A 209 1.56 -25.98 -5.79
C ARG A 209 1.51 -24.48 -6.05
N PRO A 210 2.53 -23.72 -5.61
CA PRO A 210 2.70 -22.32 -5.95
C PRO A 210 2.70 -22.07 -7.47
N LYS A 211 2.37 -20.84 -7.88
CA LYS A 211 2.26 -20.45 -9.29
C LYS A 211 3.18 -19.27 -9.58
N LEU A 212 3.96 -19.35 -10.68
CA LEU A 212 4.88 -18.31 -11.09
C LEU A 212 4.60 -17.86 -12.53
N TYR A 213 4.38 -16.54 -12.69
CA TYR A 213 4.12 -15.94 -14.00
C TYR A 213 5.38 -15.87 -14.88
N GLY A 214 5.20 -16.15 -16.18
CA GLY A 214 6.24 -15.98 -17.21
C GLY A 214 7.50 -16.77 -16.89
N ASN A 215 8.65 -16.10 -16.88
CA ASN A 215 9.96 -16.67 -16.50
C ASN A 215 10.38 -16.33 -15.07
N GLY A 216 9.56 -15.59 -14.32
CA GLY A 216 9.83 -15.20 -12.94
C GLY A 216 10.92 -14.15 -12.74
N GLU A 217 11.45 -13.54 -13.80
CA GLU A 217 12.55 -12.56 -13.76
C GLU A 217 12.10 -11.14 -13.39
N ASN A 218 10.78 -10.88 -13.33
CA ASN A 218 10.28 -9.58 -12.92
C ASN A 218 10.80 -9.21 -11.53
N VAL A 219 11.44 -8.04 -11.43
CA VAL A 219 12.03 -7.53 -10.19
C VAL A 219 11.06 -6.58 -9.48
N ARG A 220 10.95 -6.73 -8.18
CA ARG A 220 10.22 -5.82 -7.30
C ARG A 220 11.13 -5.36 -6.17
N ASP A 221 10.96 -4.12 -5.76
CA ASP A 221 11.57 -3.61 -4.54
C ASP A 221 10.61 -3.88 -3.38
N TRP A 222 11.03 -4.67 -2.40
CA TRP A 222 10.18 -5.13 -1.30
C TRP A 222 10.46 -4.34 -0.03
N ILE A 223 9.37 -3.88 0.61
CA ILE A 223 9.44 -3.19 1.91
C ILE A 223 8.46 -3.83 2.90
N HIS A 224 8.90 -4.02 4.14
CA HIS A 224 8.00 -4.46 5.21
C HIS A 224 7.01 -3.35 5.58
N THR A 225 5.76 -3.73 5.89
CA THR A 225 4.70 -2.76 6.24
C THR A 225 5.01 -1.91 7.45
N ASP A 226 5.82 -2.38 8.40
CA ASP A 226 6.25 -1.59 9.55
C ASP A 226 7.14 -0.42 9.12
N ASP A 227 8.08 -0.68 8.21
CA ASP A 227 8.94 0.38 7.66
C ASP A 227 8.15 1.36 6.81
N HIS A 228 7.18 0.88 6.03
CA HIS A 228 6.26 1.76 5.31
C HIS A 228 5.48 2.65 6.29
N SER A 229 4.93 2.09 7.36
CA SER A 229 4.15 2.83 8.37
C SER A 229 4.98 3.90 9.07
N THR A 230 6.23 3.59 9.46
CA THR A 230 7.16 4.57 10.03
C THR A 230 7.53 5.67 9.03
N GLY A 231 7.68 5.32 7.74
CA GLY A 231 7.94 6.27 6.65
C GLY A 231 6.79 7.26 6.48
N VAL A 232 5.55 6.76 6.37
CA VAL A 232 4.35 7.60 6.25
C VAL A 232 4.18 8.51 7.46
N TRP A 233 4.35 7.99 8.67
CA TRP A 233 4.30 8.82 9.89
C TRP A 233 5.36 9.91 9.90
N THR A 234 6.58 9.57 9.48
CA THR A 234 7.68 10.54 9.39
C THR A 234 7.37 11.65 8.38
N ILE A 235 6.81 11.30 7.22
CA ILE A 235 6.42 12.28 6.19
C ILE A 235 5.24 13.13 6.69
N LEU A 236 4.22 12.52 7.30
CA LEU A 236 3.08 13.23 7.87
C LEU A 236 3.52 14.30 8.86
N THR A 237 4.48 13.98 9.74
CA THR A 237 4.86 14.85 10.86
C THR A 237 6.00 15.82 10.56
N LYS A 238 6.92 15.46 9.63
CA LYS A 238 8.14 16.23 9.33
C LYS A 238 8.26 16.63 7.87
N GLY A 239 7.48 16.03 6.96
CA GLY A 239 7.58 16.28 5.53
C GLY A 239 7.24 17.71 5.16
N ARG A 240 8.03 18.28 4.24
CA ARG A 240 7.75 19.61 3.68
C ARG A 240 6.46 19.58 2.87
N LEU A 241 5.60 20.55 3.06
CA LEU A 241 4.33 20.67 2.34
C LEU A 241 4.57 20.85 0.84
N GLY A 242 3.76 20.18 0.04
CA GLY A 242 3.86 20.16 -1.42
C GLY A 242 4.85 19.13 -1.97
N GLU A 243 5.66 18.50 -1.12
CA GLU A 243 6.71 17.56 -1.55
C GLU A 243 6.20 16.12 -1.65
N THR A 244 6.86 15.38 -2.53
CA THR A 244 6.78 13.93 -2.66
C THR A 244 8.01 13.30 -2.03
N TYR A 245 7.84 12.15 -1.38
CA TYR A 245 8.92 11.31 -0.83
C TYR A 245 8.73 9.87 -1.26
N LEU A 246 9.81 9.22 -1.67
CA LEU A 246 9.80 7.81 -2.02
C LEU A 246 10.11 6.95 -0.80
N ILE A 247 9.31 5.89 -0.56
CA ILE A 247 9.47 4.97 0.56
C ILE A 247 9.88 3.60 0.03
N GLY A 248 11.17 3.26 0.14
CA GLY A 248 11.75 1.99 -0.29
C GLY A 248 12.88 1.54 0.62
N ALA A 249 13.15 0.23 0.63
CA ALA A 249 14.15 -0.39 1.51
C ALA A 249 15.36 -0.97 0.76
N ASN A 250 15.54 -0.67 -0.53
CA ASN A 250 16.53 -1.31 -1.42
C ASN A 250 16.39 -2.86 -1.46
N GLY A 251 15.15 -3.32 -1.40
CA GLY A 251 14.78 -4.73 -1.33
C GLY A 251 14.56 -5.41 -2.68
N GLU A 252 15.28 -5.00 -3.73
CA GLU A 252 15.12 -5.53 -5.09
C GLU A 252 15.35 -7.03 -5.15
N ARG A 253 14.32 -7.78 -5.60
CA ARG A 253 14.37 -9.23 -5.80
C ARG A 253 13.48 -9.63 -6.97
N ASN A 254 13.92 -10.58 -7.78
CA ASN A 254 13.05 -11.17 -8.78
C ASN A 254 12.05 -12.16 -8.15
N ASN A 255 10.93 -12.34 -8.82
CA ASN A 255 9.83 -13.15 -8.31
C ASN A 255 10.21 -14.61 -8.07
N ILE A 256 11.07 -15.20 -8.92
CA ILE A 256 11.52 -16.57 -8.75
C ILE A 256 12.36 -16.75 -7.48
N THR A 257 13.24 -15.79 -7.16
CA THR A 257 14.01 -15.83 -5.91
C THR A 257 13.08 -15.73 -4.69
N VAL A 258 12.13 -14.81 -4.70
CA VAL A 258 11.16 -14.68 -3.60
C VAL A 258 10.35 -15.95 -3.42
N LEU A 259 9.91 -16.60 -4.51
CA LEU A 259 9.17 -17.86 -4.42
C LEU A 259 10.03 -19.00 -3.86
N ARG A 260 11.29 -19.12 -4.30
CA ARG A 260 12.24 -20.12 -3.77
C ARG A 260 12.53 -19.90 -2.29
N ASP A 261 12.67 -18.63 -1.87
CA ASP A 261 12.85 -18.28 -0.45
C ASP A 261 11.62 -18.72 0.37
N ILE A 262 10.39 -18.47 -0.10
CA ILE A 262 9.15 -18.94 0.55
C ILE A 262 9.15 -20.46 0.69
N LEU A 263 9.39 -21.19 -0.41
CA LEU A 263 9.42 -22.64 -0.42
C LEU A 263 10.46 -23.19 0.56
N THR A 264 11.67 -22.63 0.56
CA THR A 264 12.77 -23.02 1.44
C THR A 264 12.42 -22.82 2.92
N VAL A 265 11.89 -21.64 3.28
CA VAL A 265 11.47 -21.35 4.67
C VAL A 265 10.36 -22.29 5.13
N MET A 266 9.47 -22.67 4.21
CA MET A 266 8.38 -23.62 4.51
C MET A 266 8.79 -25.10 4.40
N GLY A 267 10.08 -25.39 4.23
CA GLY A 267 10.62 -26.76 4.20
C GLY A 267 10.25 -27.55 2.94
N GLN A 268 9.97 -26.86 1.83
CA GLN A 268 9.65 -27.45 0.53
C GLN A 268 10.86 -27.42 -0.40
N ASP A 269 10.82 -28.24 -1.47
CA ASP A 269 11.77 -28.13 -2.57
C ASP A 269 11.65 -26.74 -3.23
N PRO A 270 12.74 -25.96 -3.36
CA PRO A 270 12.72 -24.62 -3.93
C PRO A 270 12.14 -24.53 -5.36
N ASP A 271 12.12 -25.64 -6.09
CA ASP A 271 11.57 -25.71 -7.45
C ASP A 271 10.18 -26.39 -7.51
N ALA A 272 9.53 -26.62 -6.36
CA ALA A 272 8.20 -27.23 -6.26
C ALA A 272 7.07 -26.26 -6.61
N PHE A 273 7.09 -25.62 -7.77
CA PHE A 273 6.06 -24.70 -8.26
C PHE A 273 5.71 -24.98 -9.73
N ASP A 274 4.61 -24.39 -10.22
CA ASP A 274 4.17 -24.47 -11.60
C ASP A 274 4.34 -23.14 -12.32
N TRP A 275 4.81 -23.19 -13.56
CA TRP A 275 4.83 -22.04 -14.45
C TRP A 275 3.44 -21.76 -15.01
N VAL A 276 3.02 -20.49 -15.00
CA VAL A 276 1.77 -20.04 -15.61
C VAL A 276 2.05 -18.95 -16.64
N LYS A 277 1.10 -18.78 -17.57
CA LYS A 277 1.21 -17.76 -18.63
C LYS A 277 1.37 -16.37 -18.01
N ASP A 278 2.27 -15.57 -18.58
CA ASP A 278 2.46 -14.19 -18.16
C ASP A 278 1.26 -13.31 -18.51
N ARG A 279 1.07 -12.25 -17.72
CA ARG A 279 -0.03 -11.30 -17.91
C ARG A 279 0.37 -10.20 -18.90
N PRO A 280 -0.59 -9.63 -19.68
CA PRO A 280 -0.33 -8.45 -20.50
C PRO A 280 0.15 -7.25 -19.68
N GLY A 281 1.13 -6.49 -20.21
CA GLY A 281 1.62 -5.28 -19.54
C GLY A 281 2.31 -5.54 -18.20
N HIS A 282 2.93 -6.70 -18.02
CA HIS A 282 3.64 -7.03 -16.80
C HIS A 282 4.98 -6.29 -16.75
N ASP A 283 5.05 -5.24 -15.92
CA ASP A 283 6.26 -4.45 -15.75
C ASP A 283 7.43 -5.31 -15.29
N ARG A 284 8.62 -5.04 -15.84
CA ARG A 284 9.82 -5.88 -15.66
C ARG A 284 10.53 -5.58 -14.35
N ARG A 285 10.75 -4.28 -14.03
CA ARG A 285 11.50 -3.92 -12.84
C ARG A 285 10.97 -2.63 -12.21
N TYR A 286 10.83 -2.65 -10.89
CA TYR A 286 10.68 -1.47 -10.05
C TYR A 286 11.86 -1.36 -9.10
N ALA A 287 12.35 -0.14 -8.92
CA ALA A 287 13.39 0.18 -7.95
C ALA A 287 13.26 1.64 -7.53
N ILE A 288 13.27 1.89 -6.23
CA ILE A 288 13.07 3.22 -5.64
C ILE A 288 14.37 3.70 -4.98
N ASP A 289 14.65 4.99 -5.15
CA ASP A 289 15.66 5.70 -4.35
C ASP A 289 14.98 6.51 -3.24
N SER A 290 15.09 6.05 -2.00
CA SER A 290 14.54 6.70 -0.81
C SER A 290 15.52 7.69 -0.14
N THR A 291 16.60 8.09 -0.80
CA THR A 291 17.65 8.96 -0.24
C THR A 291 17.07 10.28 0.26
N LYS A 292 16.14 10.90 -0.45
CA LYS A 292 15.51 12.16 0.00
C LYS A 292 14.83 12.00 1.35
N LEU A 293 14.00 10.97 1.52
CA LEU A 293 13.33 10.68 2.78
C LEU A 293 14.33 10.44 3.92
N GLN A 294 15.42 9.71 3.64
CA GLN A 294 16.44 9.41 4.63
C GLN A 294 17.26 10.64 5.03
N THR A 295 17.66 11.45 4.07
CA THR A 295 18.54 12.60 4.32
C THR A 295 17.82 13.82 4.86
N GLU A 296 16.62 14.11 4.36
CA GLU A 296 15.84 15.28 4.81
C GLU A 296 15.09 15.04 6.11
N LEU A 297 14.49 13.86 6.29
CA LEU A 297 13.60 13.57 7.42
C LEU A 297 14.20 12.61 8.45
N GLY A 298 15.38 12.03 8.17
CA GLY A 298 16.08 11.12 9.07
C GLY A 298 15.45 9.73 9.20
N TRP A 299 14.50 9.37 8.32
CA TRP A 299 13.90 8.04 8.31
C TRP A 299 14.91 6.99 7.79
N LYS A 300 14.84 5.78 8.34
CA LYS A 300 15.60 4.62 7.85
C LYS A 300 14.76 3.35 8.00
N PRO A 301 14.78 2.44 7.01
CA PRO A 301 14.15 1.14 7.17
C PRO A 301 14.87 0.33 8.24
N THR A 302 14.12 -0.45 9.01
CA THR A 302 14.60 -1.33 10.09
C THR A 302 14.54 -2.81 9.69
N HIS A 303 13.62 -3.19 8.80
CA HIS A 303 13.47 -4.53 8.24
C HIS A 303 14.30 -4.69 6.96
N THR A 304 15.63 -4.52 7.07
CA THR A 304 16.55 -4.61 5.92
C THR A 304 16.93 -6.05 5.57
N ASP A 305 16.71 -6.99 6.48
CA ASP A 305 16.85 -8.42 6.23
C ASP A 305 15.51 -8.99 5.72
N PHE A 306 15.41 -9.13 4.40
CA PHE A 306 14.20 -9.65 3.75
C PHE A 306 13.86 -11.07 4.21
N GLN A 307 14.86 -11.94 4.40
CA GLN A 307 14.65 -13.31 4.82
C GLN A 307 13.93 -13.37 6.19
N LYS A 308 14.42 -12.57 7.14
CA LYS A 308 13.80 -12.48 8.48
C LYS A 308 12.38 -11.90 8.42
N GLY A 309 12.15 -10.86 7.60
CA GLY A 309 10.80 -10.31 7.41
C GLY A 309 9.84 -11.31 6.75
N LEU A 310 10.36 -12.10 5.80
CA LEU A 310 9.60 -13.15 5.14
C LEU A 310 9.23 -14.28 6.11
N GLU A 311 10.16 -14.74 6.95
CA GLU A 311 9.91 -15.71 8.01
C GLU A 311 8.81 -15.25 8.98
N GLN A 312 8.84 -14.00 9.40
CA GLN A 312 7.80 -13.40 10.26
C GLN A 312 6.44 -13.37 9.53
N THR A 313 6.43 -13.03 8.25
CA THR A 313 5.23 -13.01 7.43
C THR A 313 4.65 -14.41 7.28
N ILE A 314 5.46 -15.43 6.95
CA ILE A 314 5.04 -16.82 6.83
C ILE A 314 4.46 -17.32 8.16
N LYS A 315 5.14 -17.02 9.27
CA LYS A 315 4.65 -17.36 10.60
C LYS A 315 3.28 -16.76 10.88
N TRP A 316 3.08 -15.48 10.51
CA TRP A 316 1.79 -14.81 10.69
C TRP A 316 0.68 -15.53 9.92
N TYR A 317 0.87 -15.91 8.64
CA TYR A 317 -0.13 -16.66 7.86
C TYR A 317 -0.38 -18.05 8.44
N THR A 318 0.65 -18.70 8.96
CA THR A 318 0.52 -20.02 9.61
C THR A 318 -0.33 -19.95 10.86
N ASP A 319 -0.13 -18.91 11.69
CA ASP A 319 -0.83 -18.73 12.96
C ASP A 319 -2.24 -18.16 12.81
N ASN A 320 -2.56 -17.51 11.67
CA ASN A 320 -3.84 -16.81 11.45
C ASN A 320 -4.65 -17.43 10.31
N ARG A 321 -4.77 -18.74 10.28
CA ARG A 321 -5.46 -19.48 9.22
C ARG A 321 -6.91 -19.04 9.06
N ASP A 322 -7.64 -18.88 10.16
CA ASP A 322 -9.04 -18.46 10.18
C ASP A 322 -9.28 -17.08 9.53
N TRP A 323 -8.25 -16.23 9.51
CA TRP A 323 -8.33 -14.90 8.91
C TRP A 323 -8.33 -14.97 7.37
N TRP A 324 -7.47 -15.80 6.78
CA TRP A 324 -7.29 -15.81 5.33
C TRP A 324 -8.08 -16.90 4.59
N GLU A 325 -8.42 -18.00 5.24
CA GLU A 325 -9.10 -19.15 4.64
C GLU A 325 -10.45 -18.78 3.97
N PRO A 326 -11.30 -17.91 4.55
CA PRO A 326 -12.56 -17.50 3.91
C PRO A 326 -12.36 -16.81 2.56
N ALA A 327 -11.31 -16.00 2.40
CA ALA A 327 -11.01 -15.29 1.16
C ALA A 327 -10.29 -16.18 0.12
N LYS A 328 -9.59 -17.23 0.57
CA LYS A 328 -8.76 -18.10 -0.27
C LYS A 328 -9.57 -18.87 -1.31
N ALA A 329 -10.67 -19.50 -0.92
CA ALA A 329 -11.50 -20.28 -1.82
C ALA A 329 -12.06 -19.43 -2.97
N ALA A 330 -12.54 -18.22 -2.67
CA ALA A 330 -13.06 -17.28 -3.67
C ALA A 330 -11.93 -16.81 -4.63
N THR A 331 -10.76 -16.54 -4.08
CA THR A 331 -9.58 -16.11 -4.85
C THR A 331 -9.12 -17.19 -5.83
N GLU A 332 -8.96 -18.44 -5.39
CA GLU A 332 -8.55 -19.54 -6.27
C GLU A 332 -9.61 -19.89 -7.32
N ALA A 333 -10.90 -19.79 -6.99
CA ALA A 333 -11.96 -19.96 -7.98
C ALA A 333 -11.87 -18.92 -9.12
N LYS A 334 -11.54 -17.66 -8.79
CA LYS A 334 -11.33 -16.58 -9.75
C LYS A 334 -10.12 -16.86 -10.66
N TYR A 335 -8.98 -17.24 -10.07
CA TYR A 335 -7.77 -17.57 -10.84
C TYR A 335 -7.97 -18.77 -11.75
N LYS A 336 -8.71 -19.80 -11.30
CA LYS A 336 -9.05 -20.96 -12.14
C LYS A 336 -9.91 -20.57 -13.35
N GLN A 337 -10.83 -19.60 -13.21
CA GLN A 337 -11.59 -19.07 -14.35
C GLN A 337 -10.71 -18.31 -15.34
N GLN A 338 -9.59 -17.75 -14.88
CA GLN A 338 -8.59 -17.07 -15.71
C GLN A 338 -7.55 -18.02 -16.32
N GLY A 339 -7.69 -19.35 -16.13
CA GLY A 339 -6.80 -20.37 -16.69
C GLY A 339 -5.50 -20.57 -15.92
N GLN A 340 -5.50 -20.30 -14.63
CA GLN A 340 -4.35 -20.46 -13.74
C GLN A 340 -4.53 -21.56 -12.71
#